data_ec480e401edd2f2cfa8306d88651bfd3
#
_entry.id   ec480e401edd2f2cfa8306d88651bfd3
#
_cell.length_a   1.000
_cell.length_b   1.000
_cell.length_c   1.000
_cell.angle_alpha   90.00
_cell.angle_beta   90.00
_cell.angle_gamma   90.00
#
_symmetry.space_group_name_H-M   'P 1'
#
loop_
_entity.id
_entity.type
_entity.pdbx_description
1 polymer ?
#
loop_
_entity_poly.entity_id
_entity_poly.type
_entity_poly.pdbx_seq_one_letter_code
_entity_poly.pdbx_strand_id
1 'polypeptide(L)'
;MLNDIDKKINLFFNLKKFENATPMCKIFNNNFSDKANHHNYTTLYSHIFENLKFQKLNIFEVGLGTNDTTIPSNMGPNGVPGASLRSWKEFFVNSMIYGADIDKACLFQEDRIKTFFVDQTNK
;
A
#
# COMPACT_ATOMS: atom_id res chain seq x y z
N MET A 1 5.67 18.68 8.09
CA MET A 1 5.06 17.40 7.66
C MET A 1 5.36 16.27 8.62
N LEU A 2 6.61 15.98 8.98
CA LEU A 2 6.95 14.87 9.92
C LEU A 2 6.28 15.05 11.28
N ASN A 3 6.29 16.24 11.86
CA ASN A 3 5.62 16.51 13.14
C ASN A 3 4.09 16.27 13.09
N ASP A 4 3.46 16.49 11.94
CA ASP A 4 2.04 16.20 11.78
C ASP A 4 1.77 14.70 11.69
N ILE A 5 2.67 13.95 11.07
CA ILE A 5 2.58 12.49 10.99
C ILE A 5 2.73 11.87 12.37
N ASP A 6 3.74 12.30 13.15
CA ASP A 6 3.94 11.80 14.51
C ASP A 6 2.72 12.06 15.40
N LYS A 7 2.13 13.25 15.33
CA LYS A 7 0.92 13.58 16.07
C LYS A 7 -0.25 12.68 15.66
N LYS A 8 -0.41 12.42 14.36
CA LYS A 8 -1.48 11.55 13.85
C LYS A 8 -1.30 10.10 14.27
N ILE A 9 -0.07 9.59 14.25
CA ILE A 9 0.26 8.24 14.73
C ILE A 9 -0.06 8.12 16.22
N ASN A 10 0.38 9.06 17.04
CA ASN A 10 0.11 9.06 18.48
C ASN A 10 -1.39 9.13 18.77
N LEU A 11 -2.13 9.96 18.03
CA LEU A 11 -3.59 10.03 18.17
C LEU A 11 -4.24 8.70 17.80
N PHE A 12 -3.80 8.06 16.72
CA PHE A 12 -4.30 6.77 16.27
C PHE A 12 -4.15 5.68 17.35
N PHE A 13 -2.98 5.56 17.97
CA PHE A 13 -2.74 4.59 19.03
C PHE A 13 -3.51 4.87 20.31
N ASN A 14 -3.99 6.09 20.51
CA ASN A 14 -4.86 6.45 21.63
C ASN A 14 -6.34 6.17 21.38
N LEU A 15 -6.72 5.81 20.14
CA LEU A 15 -8.10 5.42 19.83
C LEU A 15 -8.36 3.99 20.34
N LYS A 16 -9.46 3.83 21.06
CA LYS A 16 -9.85 2.53 21.64
C LYS A 16 -10.48 1.57 20.64
N LYS A 17 -10.82 2.04 19.44
CA LYS A 17 -11.55 1.25 18.45
C LYS A 17 -11.08 1.62 17.03
N PHE A 18 -10.64 0.61 16.28
CA PHE A 18 -10.28 0.74 14.87
C PHE A 18 -11.42 0.22 13.99
N GLU A 19 -11.88 1.03 13.08
CA GLU A 19 -12.96 0.67 12.17
C GLU A 19 -12.45 0.64 10.73
N ASN A 20 -12.67 -0.50 10.03
CA ASN A 20 -12.37 -0.66 8.61
C ASN A 20 -13.44 -0.03 7.72
N ALA A 21 -13.84 1.21 8.00
CA ALA A 21 -14.95 1.87 7.32
C ALA A 21 -14.54 3.13 6.53
N THR A 22 -13.24 3.44 6.45
CA THR A 22 -12.76 4.62 5.72
C THR A 22 -12.85 4.42 4.21
N PRO A 23 -12.91 5.51 3.41
CA PRO A 23 -12.83 5.40 1.95
C PRO A 23 -11.60 4.64 1.47
N MET A 24 -10.46 4.81 2.12
CA MET A 24 -9.24 4.05 1.80
C MET A 24 -9.42 2.55 2.05
N CYS A 25 -10.06 2.15 3.14
CA CYS A 25 -10.37 0.74 3.40
C CYS A 25 -11.19 0.13 2.26
N LYS A 26 -12.17 0.85 1.75
CA LYS A 26 -13.00 0.41 0.62
C LYS A 26 -12.20 0.26 -0.66
N ILE A 27 -11.32 1.22 -0.98
CA ILE A 27 -10.45 1.18 -2.15
C ILE A 27 -9.55 -0.07 -2.10
N PHE A 28 -8.88 -0.30 -0.99
CA PHE A 28 -7.98 -1.44 -0.82
C PHE A 28 -8.73 -2.78 -0.88
N ASN A 29 -9.90 -2.88 -0.28
CA ASN A 29 -10.74 -4.09 -0.37
C ASN A 29 -11.21 -4.34 -1.80
N ASN A 30 -11.65 -3.31 -2.52
CA ASN A 30 -12.12 -3.45 -3.90
C ASN A 30 -10.99 -3.87 -4.86
N ASN A 31 -9.75 -3.56 -4.56
CA ASN A 31 -8.57 -3.99 -5.32
C ASN A 31 -7.98 -5.32 -4.81
N PHE A 32 -8.67 -6.00 -3.88
CA PHE A 32 -8.25 -7.29 -3.31
C PHE A 32 -6.93 -7.24 -2.53
N SER A 33 -6.60 -6.09 -1.95
CA SER A 33 -5.46 -5.96 -1.05
C SER A 33 -5.78 -6.51 0.34
N ASP A 34 -4.83 -7.20 0.93
CA ASP A 34 -4.92 -7.72 2.30
C ASP A 34 -4.74 -6.64 3.39
N LYS A 35 -4.35 -5.43 2.99
CA LYS A 35 -4.00 -4.34 3.93
C LYS A 35 -5.18 -3.75 4.69
N ALA A 36 -6.41 -3.94 4.21
CA ALA A 36 -7.61 -3.47 4.89
C ALA A 36 -8.18 -4.53 5.85
N ASN A 37 -8.79 -5.57 5.31
CA ASN A 37 -9.50 -6.56 6.12
C ASN A 37 -8.58 -7.49 6.89
N HIS A 38 -7.46 -7.88 6.29
CA HIS A 38 -6.56 -8.88 6.87
C HIS A 38 -5.59 -8.27 7.89
N HIS A 39 -5.00 -7.14 7.56
CA HIS A 39 -3.98 -6.49 8.37
C HIS A 39 -4.42 -5.19 9.04
N ASN A 40 -5.54 -4.61 8.63
CA ASN A 40 -6.08 -3.37 9.18
C ASN A 40 -5.14 -2.15 9.03
N TYR A 41 -4.24 -2.15 8.07
CA TYR A 41 -3.29 -1.05 7.86
C TYR A 41 -3.96 0.20 7.30
N THR A 42 -5.01 0.04 6.51
CA THR A 42 -5.67 1.14 5.81
C THR A 42 -6.35 2.13 6.74
N THR A 43 -6.76 1.71 7.93
CA THR A 43 -7.29 2.63 8.95
C THR A 43 -6.22 3.62 9.38
N LEU A 44 -5.01 3.15 9.64
CA LEU A 44 -3.86 4.01 9.96
C LEU A 44 -3.47 4.88 8.76
N TYR A 45 -3.36 4.29 7.57
CA TYR A 45 -2.99 5.02 6.36
C TYR A 45 -3.99 6.12 6.02
N SER A 46 -5.29 5.86 6.16
CA SER A 46 -6.32 6.86 5.96
C SER A 46 -6.12 8.07 6.90
N HIS A 47 -5.85 7.78 8.15
CA HIS A 47 -5.64 8.82 9.16
C HIS A 47 -4.40 9.69 8.86
N ILE A 48 -3.31 9.06 8.37
CA ILE A 48 -2.06 9.77 8.06
C ILE A 48 -2.15 10.53 6.74
N PHE A 49 -2.76 9.94 5.70
CA PHE A 49 -2.63 10.40 4.32
C PHE A 49 -3.85 11.15 3.76
N GLU A 50 -4.94 11.27 4.51
CA GLU A 50 -6.18 11.88 4.04
C GLU A 50 -5.96 13.28 3.44
N ASN A 51 -5.16 14.11 4.09
CA ASN A 51 -4.87 15.47 3.64
C ASN A 51 -3.88 15.55 2.47
N LEU A 52 -3.28 14.44 2.07
CA LEU A 52 -2.31 14.34 0.98
C LEU A 52 -2.94 13.82 -0.32
N LYS A 53 -4.19 13.42 -0.28
CA LYS A 53 -4.91 12.72 -1.34
C LYS A 53 -4.83 13.40 -2.72
N PHE A 54 -4.90 14.72 -2.75
CA PHE A 54 -4.90 15.51 -4.00
C PHE A 54 -3.53 16.10 -4.35
N GLN A 55 -2.53 15.88 -3.52
CA GLN A 55 -1.17 16.37 -3.79
C GLN A 55 -0.50 15.52 -4.87
N LYS A 56 0.40 16.14 -5.61
CA LYS A 56 1.23 15.47 -6.61
C LYS A 56 2.47 14.91 -5.93
N LEU A 57 2.44 13.62 -5.61
CA LEU A 57 3.48 12.93 -4.87
C LEU A 57 4.09 11.80 -5.70
N ASN A 58 5.21 11.29 -5.24
CA ASN A 58 5.77 10.00 -5.64
C ASN A 58 5.60 9.02 -4.49
N ILE A 59 4.85 7.97 -4.70
CA ILE A 59 4.59 6.92 -3.72
C ILE A 59 5.41 5.70 -4.10
N PHE A 60 6.17 5.16 -3.17
CA PHE A 60 7.00 3.99 -3.40
C PHE A 60 6.73 2.91 -2.36
N GLU A 61 6.51 1.69 -2.83
CA GLU A 61 6.29 0.51 -1.99
C GLU A 61 7.23 -0.62 -2.41
N VAL A 62 7.84 -1.28 -1.44
CA VAL A 62 8.65 -2.48 -1.63
C VAL A 62 7.86 -3.70 -1.16
N GLY A 63 7.81 -4.72 -2.00
CA GLY A 63 6.98 -5.90 -1.77
C GLY A 63 5.58 -5.75 -2.39
N LEU A 64 5.38 -6.33 -3.58
CA LEU A 64 4.14 -6.21 -4.33
C LEU A 64 3.15 -7.35 -4.05
N GLY A 65 3.57 -8.34 -3.27
CA GLY A 65 2.76 -9.51 -2.98
C GLY A 65 2.90 -10.60 -4.04
N THR A 66 3.94 -11.41 -3.93
CA THR A 66 4.12 -12.57 -4.81
C THR A 66 3.14 -13.69 -4.48
N ASN A 67 2.74 -14.46 -5.50
CA ASN A 67 2.03 -15.73 -5.33
C ASN A 67 2.99 -16.93 -5.15
N ASP A 68 4.29 -16.74 -5.33
CA ASP A 68 5.29 -17.78 -5.12
C ASP A 68 5.44 -18.06 -3.62
N THR A 69 4.91 -19.19 -3.18
CA THR A 69 4.91 -19.61 -1.78
C THR A 69 6.29 -19.98 -1.25
N THR A 70 7.30 -20.08 -2.12
CA THR A 70 8.69 -20.32 -1.71
C THR A 70 9.40 -19.03 -1.30
N ILE A 71 8.85 -17.87 -1.66
CA ILE A 71 9.38 -16.56 -1.29
C ILE A 71 8.81 -16.14 0.06
N PRO A 72 9.65 -15.73 1.03
CA PRO A 72 9.16 -15.22 2.32
C PRO A 72 8.18 -14.05 2.16
N SER A 73 7.20 -13.95 3.04
CA SER A 73 6.18 -12.90 3.03
C SER A 73 5.33 -12.85 1.74
N ASN A 74 5.12 -14.00 1.10
CA ASN A 74 4.22 -14.11 -0.04
C ASN A 74 2.75 -13.91 0.36
N MET A 75 1.90 -13.66 -0.65
CA MET A 75 0.44 -13.52 -0.48
C MET A 75 -0.32 -14.84 -0.66
N GLY A 76 0.38 -15.94 -0.85
CA GLY A 76 -0.22 -17.21 -1.21
C GLY A 76 -0.71 -17.28 -2.66
N PRO A 77 -1.20 -18.45 -3.10
CA PRO A 77 -1.54 -18.68 -4.52
C PRO A 77 -2.75 -17.87 -5.01
N ASN A 78 -3.59 -17.39 -4.10
CA ASN A 78 -4.81 -16.65 -4.44
C ASN A 78 -4.69 -15.13 -4.24
N GLY A 79 -3.53 -14.64 -3.82
CA GLY A 79 -3.29 -13.20 -3.70
C GLY A 79 -3.26 -12.51 -5.06
N VAL A 80 -3.45 -11.19 -5.06
CA VAL A 80 -3.40 -10.36 -6.27
C VAL A 80 -2.16 -9.48 -6.21
N PRO A 81 -1.06 -9.85 -6.91
CA PRO A 81 0.14 -9.03 -6.95
C PRO A 81 -0.14 -7.62 -7.44
N GLY A 82 0.42 -6.62 -6.76
CA GLY A 82 0.23 -5.22 -7.11
C GLY A 82 -1.11 -4.62 -6.68
N ALA A 83 -1.93 -5.33 -5.94
CA ALA A 83 -3.22 -4.82 -5.44
C ALA A 83 -3.09 -3.52 -4.65
N SER A 84 -2.08 -3.42 -3.78
CA SER A 84 -1.83 -2.19 -3.02
C SER A 84 -1.39 -1.03 -3.90
N LEU A 85 -0.58 -1.25 -4.93
CA LEU A 85 -0.18 -0.18 -5.86
C LEU A 85 -1.38 0.40 -6.61
N ARG A 86 -2.32 -0.46 -7.05
CA ARG A 86 -3.55 0.00 -7.69
C ARG A 86 -4.44 0.77 -6.72
N SER A 87 -4.46 0.35 -5.47
CA SER A 87 -5.18 1.07 -4.40
C SER A 87 -4.57 2.44 -4.12
N TRP A 88 -3.24 2.54 -4.05
CA TRP A 88 -2.55 3.82 -3.92
C TRP A 88 -2.82 4.75 -5.10
N LYS A 89 -2.80 4.22 -6.32
CA LYS A 89 -3.14 4.97 -7.53
C LYS A 89 -4.55 5.55 -7.47
N GLU A 90 -5.51 4.78 -7.00
CA GLU A 90 -6.90 5.22 -6.87
C GLU A 90 -7.08 6.26 -5.76
N PHE A 91 -6.38 6.09 -4.64
CA PHE A 91 -6.44 7.03 -3.54
C PHE A 91 -5.70 8.34 -3.84
N PHE A 92 -4.45 8.28 -4.28
CA PHE A 92 -3.63 9.43 -4.63
C PHE A 92 -3.81 9.80 -6.11
N VAL A 93 -4.89 10.49 -6.40
CA VAL A 93 -5.38 10.71 -7.78
C VAL A 93 -4.43 11.47 -8.71
N ASN A 94 -3.49 12.24 -8.15
CA ASN A 94 -2.53 13.04 -8.90
C ASN A 94 -1.07 12.54 -8.82
N SER A 95 -0.86 11.39 -8.17
CA SER A 95 0.48 10.91 -7.85
C SER A 95 0.97 9.83 -8.81
N MET A 96 2.30 9.70 -8.89
CA MET A 96 2.96 8.54 -9.50
C MET A 96 3.19 7.47 -8.44
N ILE A 97 2.94 6.23 -8.79
CA ILE A 97 3.10 5.07 -7.93
C ILE A 97 4.24 4.22 -8.45
N TYR A 98 5.16 3.89 -7.56
CA TYR A 98 6.31 3.05 -7.85
C TYR A 98 6.30 1.83 -6.94
N GLY A 99 6.67 0.70 -7.47
CA GLY A 99 6.78 -0.52 -6.70
C GLY A 99 8.04 -1.29 -7.04
N ALA A 100 8.51 -2.09 -6.09
CA ALA A 100 9.65 -2.97 -6.30
C ALA A 100 9.41 -4.33 -5.67
N ASP A 101 9.88 -5.37 -6.32
CA ASP A 101 9.81 -6.74 -5.80
C ASP A 101 11.01 -7.55 -6.28
N ILE A 102 11.37 -8.58 -5.52
CA ILE A 102 12.38 -9.56 -5.90
C ILE A 102 11.82 -10.59 -6.89
N ASP A 103 10.51 -10.80 -6.89
CA ASP A 103 9.85 -11.68 -7.84
C ASP A 103 9.50 -10.92 -9.12
N LYS A 104 10.23 -11.22 -10.19
CA LYS A 104 9.98 -10.61 -11.50
C LYS A 104 8.61 -10.90 -12.06
N ALA A 105 7.97 -11.99 -11.64
CA ALA A 105 6.61 -12.34 -12.07
C ALA A 105 5.54 -11.37 -11.55
N CYS A 106 5.83 -10.62 -10.47
CA CYS A 106 4.94 -9.60 -9.93
C CYS A 106 5.01 -8.26 -10.67
N LEU A 107 6.03 -8.04 -11.49
CA LEU A 107 6.28 -6.73 -12.10
C LEU A 107 5.29 -6.44 -13.22
N PHE A 108 4.84 -5.21 -13.27
CA PHE A 108 3.92 -4.73 -14.30
C PHE A 108 4.06 -3.21 -14.52
N GLN A 109 3.49 -2.73 -15.61
CA GLN A 109 3.42 -1.31 -15.92
C GLN A 109 1.99 -0.94 -16.26
N GLU A 110 1.51 0.14 -15.68
CA GLU A 110 0.20 0.74 -15.97
C GLU A 110 0.34 2.26 -16.01
N ASP A 111 -0.71 2.96 -16.46
CA ASP A 111 -0.78 4.41 -16.30
C ASP A 111 -0.57 4.78 -14.83
N ARG A 112 0.37 5.67 -14.57
CA ARG A 112 0.80 6.14 -13.25
C ARG A 112 1.37 5.06 -12.30
N ILE A 113 1.62 3.82 -12.77
CA ILE A 113 2.29 2.77 -11.99
C ILE A 113 3.52 2.27 -12.74
N LYS A 114 4.67 2.27 -12.08
CA LYS A 114 5.92 1.67 -12.57
C LYS A 114 6.49 0.72 -11.53
N THR A 115 6.89 -0.46 -11.97
CA THR A 115 7.51 -1.45 -11.08
C THR A 115 8.88 -1.88 -11.53
N PHE A 116 9.72 -2.25 -10.58
CA PHE A 116 11.13 -2.57 -10.80
C PHE A 116 11.53 -3.82 -10.03
N PHE A 117 12.47 -4.58 -10.61
CA PHE A 117 13.13 -5.64 -9.87
C PHE A 117 14.11 -5.02 -8.87
N VAL A 118 13.99 -5.43 -7.61
CA VAL A 118 14.91 -5.03 -6.54
C VAL A 118 15.12 -6.20 -5.59
N ASP A 119 16.37 -6.55 -5.36
CA ASP A 119 16.78 -7.38 -4.24
C ASP A 119 17.22 -6.46 -3.09
N GLN A 120 16.35 -6.23 -2.13
CA GLN A 120 16.62 -5.34 -1.01
C GLN A 120 17.70 -5.88 -0.05
N THR A 121 18.10 -7.14 -0.20
CA THR A 121 19.17 -7.76 0.59
C THR A 121 20.55 -7.59 -0.05
N ASN A 122 20.59 -7.21 -1.31
CA ASN A 122 21.84 -6.96 -2.04
C ASN A 122 22.34 -5.53 -1.76
N LYS A 123 23.53 -5.44 -1.20
CA LYS A 123 24.15 -4.15 -0.86
C LYS A 123 24.94 -3.56 -2.01
#